data_4b64eb2a0911b4abc545a582679b7cfb
#
_entry.id   4b64eb2a0911b4abc545a582679b7cfb
#
_cell.length_a   1.000
_cell.length_b   1.000
_cell.length_c   1.000
_cell.angle_alpha   90.00
_cell.angle_beta   90.00
_cell.angle_gamma   90.00
#
_symmetry.space_group_name_H-M   'P 1'
#
loop_
_entity.id
_entity.type
_entity.pdbx_description
1 polymer ?
#
loop_
_entity_poly.entity_id
_entity_poly.type
_entity_poly.pdbx_seq_one_letter_code
_entity_poly.pdbx_strand_id
1 'polypeptide(L)'
;AIVIHAAADEKLFNARGLDVEVIPFKSALELGAAMRAGRLDGHFGDLMNVFTQNERGVPQAVILTTTHTSRAQRAFGLVVAPAAAEKIRSLKDLDGTETAMSSATIIDYLLDRMKAEEKLSDGALRNLEVKQIPIRLQMLQTGKAATAMLPEPLVSVVEAKGGRVIWDDRGLNEALAVVALK
;
A
#
# COMPACT_ATOMS: atom_id res chain seq x y z
N ALA A 1 5.16 8.04 3.06
CA ALA A 1 6.37 8.87 2.78
C ALA A 1 6.29 10.30 3.33
N ILE A 2 5.11 10.79 3.79
CA ILE A 2 4.94 12.18 4.27
C ILE A 2 5.97 12.55 5.34
N VAL A 3 6.19 11.67 6.33
CA VAL A 3 7.14 11.93 7.42
C VAL A 3 8.59 12.12 6.95
N ILE A 4 9.01 11.42 5.90
CA ILE A 4 10.36 11.54 5.34
C ILE A 4 10.51 12.88 4.60
N HIS A 5 9.52 13.25 3.79
CA HIS A 5 9.52 14.53 3.10
C HIS A 5 9.47 15.71 4.09
N ALA A 6 8.61 15.65 5.09
CA ALA A 6 8.56 16.65 6.14
C ALA A 6 9.92 16.81 6.87
N ALA A 7 10.57 15.68 7.20
CA ALA A 7 11.89 15.71 7.83
C ALA A 7 12.97 16.34 6.93
N ALA A 8 12.89 16.11 5.62
CA ALA A 8 13.80 16.73 4.65
C ALA A 8 13.52 18.24 4.49
N ASP A 9 12.26 18.62 4.31
CA ASP A 9 11.82 20.02 4.13
C ASP A 9 12.18 20.89 5.36
N GLU A 10 11.99 20.33 6.56
CA GLU A 10 12.33 20.96 7.83
C GLU A 10 13.83 20.85 8.21
N LYS A 11 14.66 20.30 7.31
CA LYS A 11 16.11 20.10 7.50
C LYS A 11 16.48 19.32 8.77
N LEU A 12 15.60 18.43 9.23
CA LEU A 12 15.82 17.67 10.47
C LEU A 12 16.99 16.68 10.34
N PHE A 13 17.26 16.18 9.14
CA PHE A 13 18.43 15.34 8.86
C PHE A 13 19.72 16.14 9.02
N ASN A 14 19.80 17.33 8.40
CA ASN A 14 20.97 18.20 8.47
C ASN A 14 21.25 18.65 9.92
N ALA A 15 20.20 18.94 10.69
CA ALA A 15 20.32 19.29 12.12
C ALA A 15 20.94 18.17 12.97
N ARG A 16 20.95 16.92 12.46
CA ARG A 16 21.57 15.74 13.07
C ARG A 16 22.87 15.32 12.39
N GLY A 17 23.42 16.15 11.51
CA GLY A 17 24.65 15.88 10.76
C GLY A 17 24.50 14.82 9.66
N LEU A 18 23.28 14.53 9.22
CA LEU A 18 23.00 13.58 8.15
C LEU A 18 22.75 14.34 6.83
N ASP A 19 23.43 13.91 5.78
CA ASP A 19 23.17 14.34 4.41
C ASP A 19 22.27 13.28 3.74
N VAL A 20 20.99 13.59 3.58
CA VAL A 20 19.97 12.66 3.09
C VAL A 20 19.33 13.19 1.81
N GLU A 21 19.51 12.45 0.73
CA GLU A 21 18.79 12.64 -0.52
C GLU A 21 17.55 11.74 -0.54
N VAL A 22 16.35 12.31 -0.74
CA VAL A 22 15.10 11.58 -0.85
C VAL A 22 14.74 11.34 -2.31
N ILE A 23 14.81 10.07 -2.75
CA ILE A 23 14.55 9.66 -4.13
C ILE A 23 13.17 9.00 -4.21
N PRO A 24 12.18 9.59 -4.90
CA PRO A 24 10.84 9.03 -4.99
C PRO A 24 10.76 7.88 -6.02
N PHE A 25 10.02 6.82 -5.68
CA PHE A 25 9.70 5.69 -6.56
C PHE A 25 8.18 5.55 -6.74
N LYS A 26 7.76 5.11 -7.92
CA LYS A 26 6.34 4.94 -8.26
C LYS A 26 5.77 3.58 -7.83
N SER A 27 6.64 2.62 -7.52
CA SER A 27 6.24 1.27 -7.11
C SER A 27 7.28 0.63 -6.18
N ALA A 28 6.84 -0.34 -5.36
CA ALA A 28 7.72 -1.17 -4.53
C ALA A 28 8.71 -1.99 -5.38
N LEU A 29 8.34 -2.35 -6.61
CA LEU A 29 9.20 -3.07 -7.54
C LEU A 29 10.42 -2.23 -7.96
N GLU A 30 10.19 -0.96 -8.34
CA GLU A 30 11.26 -0.02 -8.72
C GLU A 30 12.19 0.25 -7.53
N LEU A 31 11.62 0.50 -6.35
CA LEU A 31 12.37 0.67 -5.11
C LEU A 31 13.27 -0.54 -4.83
N GLY A 32 12.69 -1.75 -4.87
CA GLY A 32 13.44 -2.99 -4.63
C GLY A 32 14.54 -3.23 -5.65
N ALA A 33 14.34 -2.84 -6.91
CA ALA A 33 15.39 -2.92 -7.93
C ALA A 33 16.55 -1.94 -7.64
N ALA A 34 16.25 -0.72 -7.20
CA ALA A 34 17.26 0.27 -6.81
C ALA A 34 18.07 -0.17 -5.58
N MET A 35 17.39 -0.78 -4.58
CA MET A 35 18.04 -1.37 -3.41
C MET A 35 19.04 -2.49 -3.82
N ARG A 36 18.62 -3.43 -4.68
CA ARG A 36 19.48 -4.51 -5.17
C ARG A 36 20.65 -3.98 -5.98
N ALA A 37 20.46 -2.93 -6.74
CA ALA A 37 21.52 -2.27 -7.51
C ALA A 37 22.51 -1.46 -6.63
N GLY A 38 22.30 -1.42 -5.31
CA GLY A 38 23.17 -0.68 -4.39
C GLY A 38 23.04 0.85 -4.51
N ARG A 39 21.96 1.34 -5.07
CA ARG A 39 21.73 2.80 -5.29
C ARG A 39 21.12 3.52 -4.08
N LEU A 40 20.70 2.76 -3.07
CA LEU A 40 20.05 3.27 -1.88
C LEU A 40 20.70 2.69 -0.64
N ASP A 41 20.86 3.50 0.40
CA ASP A 41 21.35 3.10 1.72
C ASP A 41 20.20 2.64 2.63
N GLY A 42 18.98 3.04 2.30
CA GLY A 42 17.77 2.65 3.00
C GLY A 42 16.52 3.04 2.24
N HIS A 43 15.36 2.72 2.80
CA HIS A 43 14.09 3.11 2.20
C HIS A 43 12.98 3.27 3.23
N PHE A 44 11.98 4.06 2.87
CA PHE A 44 10.64 4.00 3.42
C PHE A 44 9.80 3.13 2.48
N GLY A 45 9.17 2.09 3.01
CA GLY A 45 8.37 1.18 2.20
C GLY A 45 7.60 0.18 3.03
N ASP A 46 6.98 -0.79 2.34
CA ASP A 46 6.25 -1.85 3.01
C ASP A 46 7.21 -2.90 3.63
N LEU A 47 6.77 -3.52 4.72
CA LEU A 47 7.54 -4.53 5.44
C LEU A 47 7.77 -5.78 4.58
N MET A 48 6.87 -6.12 3.67
CA MET A 48 7.01 -7.25 2.75
C MET A 48 8.19 -7.06 1.79
N ASN A 49 8.47 -5.80 1.39
CA ASN A 49 9.65 -5.50 0.59
C ASN A 49 10.95 -5.82 1.36
N VAL A 50 11.01 -5.47 2.65
CA VAL A 50 12.19 -5.80 3.50
C VAL A 50 12.43 -7.31 3.53
N PHE A 51 11.39 -8.11 3.76
CA PHE A 51 11.50 -9.57 3.75
C PHE A 51 11.98 -10.10 2.41
N THR A 52 11.37 -9.65 1.32
CA THR A 52 11.76 -10.05 -0.03
C THR A 52 13.21 -9.67 -0.37
N GLN A 53 13.70 -8.50 0.07
CA GLN A 53 15.10 -8.11 -0.15
C GLN A 53 16.06 -8.97 0.67
N ASN A 54 15.74 -9.23 1.93
CA ASN A 54 16.54 -10.09 2.80
C ASN A 54 16.66 -11.52 2.22
N GLU A 55 15.57 -12.12 1.76
CA GLU A 55 15.57 -13.42 1.10
C GLU A 55 16.43 -13.44 -0.17
N ARG A 56 16.50 -12.33 -0.87
CA ARG A 56 17.32 -12.16 -2.10
C ARG A 56 18.77 -11.75 -1.84
N GLY A 57 19.22 -11.82 -0.59
CA GLY A 57 20.60 -11.52 -0.21
C GLY A 57 20.95 -10.04 -0.16
N VAL A 58 19.97 -9.17 -0.04
CA VAL A 58 20.16 -7.73 0.24
C VAL A 58 19.72 -7.46 1.68
N PRO A 59 20.60 -7.65 2.68
CA PRO A 59 20.23 -7.55 4.08
C PRO A 59 19.81 -6.13 4.43
N GLN A 60 18.72 -6.03 5.17
CA GLN A 60 18.18 -4.78 5.65
C GLN A 60 17.71 -4.94 7.09
N ALA A 61 17.93 -3.91 7.89
CA ALA A 61 17.43 -3.80 9.25
C ALA A 61 16.29 -2.78 9.32
N VAL A 62 15.15 -3.17 9.89
CA VAL A 62 14.07 -2.24 10.22
C VAL A 62 14.50 -1.40 11.41
N ILE A 63 14.52 -0.08 11.24
CA ILE A 63 14.88 0.87 12.30
C ILE A 63 13.68 1.60 12.88
N LEU A 64 12.58 1.66 12.14
CA LEU A 64 11.37 2.36 12.56
C LEU A 64 10.13 1.78 11.86
N THR A 65 9.08 1.50 12.63
CA THR A 65 7.74 1.28 12.10
C THR A 65 7.05 2.64 11.92
N THR A 66 6.66 2.96 10.70
CA THR A 66 6.02 4.23 10.36
C THR A 66 4.51 4.13 10.23
N THR A 67 4.01 2.94 9.91
CA THR A 67 2.59 2.66 9.82
C THR A 67 2.30 1.33 10.53
N HIS A 68 1.56 1.41 11.61
CA HIS A 68 0.97 0.28 12.30
C HIS A 68 -0.54 0.41 12.22
N THR A 69 -1.25 -0.68 11.99
CA THR A 69 -2.72 -0.67 11.98
C THR A 69 -3.27 -0.15 13.30
N SER A 70 -4.36 0.58 13.24
CA SER A 70 -4.97 1.21 14.41
C SER A 70 -6.49 1.20 14.28
N ARG A 71 -7.18 0.93 15.38
CA ARG A 71 -8.65 1.03 15.41
C ARG A 71 -9.16 2.45 15.18
N ALA A 72 -8.35 3.45 15.45
CA ALA A 72 -8.72 4.86 15.31
C ALA A 72 -8.63 5.34 13.86
N GLN A 73 -7.66 4.82 13.11
CA GLN A 73 -7.37 5.30 11.75
C GLN A 73 -7.02 4.11 10.85
N ARG A 74 -7.63 4.06 9.67
CA ARG A 74 -7.20 3.14 8.62
C ARG A 74 -5.92 3.65 7.94
N ALA A 75 -5.08 2.75 7.52
CA ALA A 75 -3.94 3.03 6.66
C ALA A 75 -4.20 2.56 5.23
N PHE A 76 -4.99 1.51 5.06
CA PHE A 76 -5.39 0.94 3.76
C PHE A 76 -6.89 0.61 3.75
N GLY A 77 -7.46 0.55 2.55
CA GLY A 77 -8.83 0.09 2.35
C GLY A 77 -9.06 -0.50 0.98
N LEU A 78 -9.96 -1.49 0.91
CA LEU A 78 -10.54 -1.97 -0.32
C LEU A 78 -11.67 -1.03 -0.70
N VAL A 79 -11.48 -0.31 -1.80
CA VAL A 79 -12.42 0.71 -2.27
C VAL A 79 -13.09 0.29 -3.57
N VAL A 80 -14.35 0.67 -3.68
CA VAL A 80 -15.21 0.49 -4.85
C VAL A 80 -15.24 1.80 -5.64
N ALA A 81 -15.10 1.71 -6.94
CA ALA A 81 -15.20 2.85 -7.86
C ALA A 81 -16.58 3.55 -7.74
N PRO A 82 -16.67 4.88 -7.89
CA PRO A 82 -17.97 5.58 -7.89
C PRO A 82 -19.01 4.96 -8.83
N ALA A 83 -18.58 4.56 -10.02
CA ALA A 83 -19.45 3.93 -11.02
C ALA A 83 -19.99 2.54 -10.62
N ALA A 84 -19.37 1.87 -9.65
CA ALA A 84 -19.74 0.54 -9.16
C ALA A 84 -20.33 0.57 -7.75
N ALA A 85 -20.33 1.71 -7.05
CA ALA A 85 -20.68 1.84 -5.64
C ALA A 85 -22.14 1.46 -5.30
N GLU A 86 -23.06 1.54 -6.25
CA GLU A 86 -24.44 1.10 -6.08
C GLU A 86 -24.61 -0.42 -6.20
N LYS A 87 -23.74 -1.07 -6.95
CA LYS A 87 -23.78 -2.53 -7.17
C LYS A 87 -22.98 -3.30 -6.12
N ILE A 88 -21.82 -2.75 -5.73
CA ILE A 88 -20.91 -3.38 -4.77
C ILE A 88 -20.95 -2.56 -3.48
N ARG A 89 -21.73 -3.01 -2.50
CA ARG A 89 -21.95 -2.30 -1.23
C ARG A 89 -21.20 -2.92 -0.06
N SER A 90 -20.77 -4.16 -0.21
CA SER A 90 -20.10 -4.96 0.82
C SER A 90 -19.20 -6.01 0.18
N LEU A 91 -18.41 -6.72 0.99
CA LEU A 91 -17.59 -7.85 0.55
C LEU A 91 -18.42 -9.01 -0.04
N LYS A 92 -19.69 -9.14 0.36
CA LYS A 92 -20.59 -10.20 -0.15
C LYS A 92 -21.00 -9.99 -1.60
N ASP A 93 -20.85 -8.77 -2.11
CA ASP A 93 -21.21 -8.41 -3.48
C ASP A 93 -20.03 -8.64 -4.44
N LEU A 94 -18.87 -9.11 -3.92
CA LEU A 94 -17.69 -9.46 -4.68
C LEU A 94 -17.86 -10.88 -5.25
N ASP A 95 -18.24 -10.99 -6.50
CA ASP A 95 -18.36 -12.27 -7.21
C ASP A 95 -17.45 -12.23 -8.44
N GLY A 96 -16.23 -12.70 -8.28
CA GLY A 96 -15.20 -12.66 -9.31
C GLY A 96 -14.82 -11.25 -9.77
N THR A 97 -15.04 -10.25 -8.91
CA THR A 97 -14.77 -8.84 -9.23
C THR A 97 -13.27 -8.59 -9.41
N GLU A 98 -12.89 -7.92 -10.49
CA GLU A 98 -11.51 -7.49 -10.70
C GLU A 98 -11.11 -6.40 -9.71
N THR A 99 -10.01 -6.68 -8.99
CA THR A 99 -9.44 -5.78 -7.99
C THR A 99 -8.05 -5.33 -8.41
N ALA A 100 -7.87 -4.05 -8.64
CA ALA A 100 -6.57 -3.49 -8.98
C ALA A 100 -5.65 -3.54 -7.75
N MET A 101 -4.54 -4.25 -7.88
CA MET A 101 -3.61 -4.55 -6.79
C MET A 101 -2.17 -4.67 -7.30
N SER A 102 -1.22 -4.99 -6.44
CA SER A 102 0.14 -5.37 -6.82
C SER A 102 0.60 -6.58 -6.03
N SER A 103 0.99 -7.63 -6.75
CA SER A 103 1.47 -8.88 -6.18
C SER A 103 2.80 -8.72 -5.46
N ALA A 104 3.05 -9.57 -4.47
CA ALA A 104 4.25 -9.60 -3.65
C ALA A 104 4.57 -8.26 -2.93
N THR A 105 3.54 -7.55 -2.52
CA THR A 105 3.60 -6.31 -1.74
C THR A 105 2.66 -6.38 -0.54
N ILE A 106 2.68 -5.35 0.30
CA ILE A 106 1.71 -5.21 1.41
C ILE A 106 0.25 -5.26 0.93
N ILE A 107 -0.02 -4.85 -0.30
CA ILE A 107 -1.37 -4.89 -0.89
C ILE A 107 -1.86 -6.32 -1.06
N ASP A 108 -1.02 -7.20 -1.57
CA ASP A 108 -1.29 -8.63 -1.73
C ASP A 108 -1.56 -9.28 -0.36
N TYR A 109 -0.67 -9.04 0.58
CA TYR A 109 -0.81 -9.50 1.96
C TYR A 109 -2.14 -9.06 2.59
N LEU A 110 -2.52 -7.77 2.46
CA LEU A 110 -3.76 -7.25 3.03
C LEU A 110 -5.01 -7.87 2.38
N LEU A 111 -4.96 -8.16 1.07
CA LEU A 111 -6.05 -8.87 0.40
C LEU A 111 -6.19 -10.31 0.91
N ASP A 112 -5.07 -11.00 1.15
CA ASP A 112 -5.10 -12.35 1.72
C ASP A 112 -5.58 -12.35 3.17
N ARG A 113 -5.15 -11.37 3.99
CA ARG A 113 -5.65 -11.19 5.35
C ARG A 113 -7.16 -10.95 5.36
N MET A 114 -7.64 -10.05 4.50
CA MET A 114 -9.08 -9.78 4.34
C MET A 114 -9.85 -11.04 3.98
N LYS A 115 -9.39 -11.79 2.97
CA LYS A 115 -10.06 -13.05 2.55
C LYS A 115 -10.14 -14.03 3.72
N ALA A 116 -9.04 -14.20 4.45
CA ALA A 116 -8.98 -15.14 5.58
C ALA A 116 -9.91 -14.71 6.73
N GLU A 117 -9.91 -13.45 7.13
CA GLU A 117 -10.74 -12.93 8.22
C GLU A 117 -12.23 -12.98 7.89
N GLU A 118 -12.59 -12.57 6.68
CA GLU A 118 -13.96 -12.49 6.21
C GLU A 118 -14.48 -13.82 5.62
N LYS A 119 -13.64 -14.87 5.61
CA LYS A 119 -13.93 -16.21 5.09
C LYS A 119 -14.45 -16.18 3.66
N LEU A 120 -13.85 -15.33 2.84
CA LEU A 120 -14.19 -15.25 1.42
C LEU A 120 -13.60 -16.43 0.66
N SER A 121 -14.29 -16.86 -0.40
CA SER A 121 -13.74 -17.85 -1.33
C SER A 121 -12.56 -17.26 -2.12
N ASP A 122 -11.67 -18.11 -2.61
CA ASP A 122 -10.53 -17.69 -3.47
C ASP A 122 -11.00 -17.00 -4.75
N GLY A 123 -12.19 -17.34 -5.24
CA GLY A 123 -12.79 -16.74 -6.42
C GLY A 123 -13.53 -15.43 -6.20
N ALA A 124 -13.68 -14.95 -4.96
CA ALA A 124 -14.41 -13.72 -4.67
C ALA A 124 -13.81 -12.48 -5.35
N LEU A 125 -12.48 -12.47 -5.50
CA LEU A 125 -11.74 -11.42 -6.20
C LEU A 125 -10.86 -12.02 -7.29
N ARG A 126 -10.74 -11.32 -8.42
CA ARG A 126 -9.72 -11.57 -9.43
C ARG A 126 -8.67 -10.48 -9.38
N ASN A 127 -7.40 -10.87 -9.27
CA ASN A 127 -6.30 -9.92 -9.21
C ASN A 127 -6.08 -9.26 -10.57
N LEU A 128 -6.21 -7.94 -10.62
CA LEU A 128 -5.81 -7.10 -11.74
C LEU A 128 -4.49 -6.43 -11.38
N GLU A 129 -3.40 -6.94 -11.96
CA GLU A 129 -2.05 -6.44 -11.64
C GLU A 129 -1.83 -5.02 -12.13
N VAL A 130 -1.73 -4.07 -11.20
CA VAL A 130 -1.46 -2.64 -11.46
C VAL A 130 -0.44 -2.15 -10.44
N LYS A 131 0.84 -2.19 -10.78
CA LYS A 131 1.95 -1.93 -9.84
C LYS A 131 2.00 -0.49 -9.33
N GLN A 132 1.60 0.46 -10.15
CA GLN A 132 1.66 1.89 -9.81
C GLN A 132 0.38 2.37 -9.12
N ILE A 133 0.51 2.86 -7.90
CA ILE A 133 -0.63 3.34 -7.07
C ILE A 133 -1.43 4.46 -7.77
N PRO A 134 -0.80 5.47 -8.41
CA PRO A 134 -1.55 6.50 -9.12
C PRO A 134 -2.42 5.95 -10.27
N ILE A 135 -1.95 4.90 -10.95
CA ILE A 135 -2.72 4.26 -12.03
C ILE A 135 -3.94 3.53 -11.45
N ARG A 136 -3.80 2.84 -10.31
CA ARG A 136 -4.95 2.21 -9.62
C ARG A 136 -6.04 3.25 -9.29
N LEU A 137 -5.65 4.39 -8.74
CA LEU A 137 -6.58 5.49 -8.45
C LEU A 137 -7.27 5.98 -9.72
N GLN A 138 -6.52 6.22 -10.80
CA GLN A 138 -7.06 6.65 -12.08
C GLN A 138 -8.06 5.63 -12.65
N MET A 139 -7.75 4.33 -12.56
CA MET A 139 -8.64 3.27 -13.05
C MET A 139 -9.96 3.24 -12.30
N LEU A 140 -9.95 3.41 -10.96
CA LEU A 140 -11.18 3.56 -10.18
C LEU A 140 -11.99 4.79 -10.61
N GLN A 141 -11.34 5.94 -10.74
CA GLN A 141 -12.01 7.20 -11.10
C GLN A 141 -12.62 7.17 -12.51
N THR A 142 -12.04 6.40 -13.42
CA THR A 142 -12.51 6.24 -14.80
C THR A 142 -13.42 5.02 -15.01
N GLY A 143 -13.70 4.25 -13.95
CA GLY A 143 -14.52 3.04 -14.03
C GLY A 143 -13.85 1.86 -14.75
N LYS A 144 -12.54 1.92 -15.00
CA LYS A 144 -11.76 0.83 -15.63
C LYS A 144 -11.42 -0.30 -14.65
N ALA A 145 -11.50 -0.06 -13.36
CA ALA A 145 -11.46 -1.06 -12.31
C ALA A 145 -12.68 -0.83 -11.41
N ALA A 146 -13.36 -1.93 -11.04
CA ALA A 146 -14.50 -1.85 -10.13
C ALA A 146 -14.04 -1.65 -8.69
N THR A 147 -12.92 -2.29 -8.30
CA THR A 147 -12.36 -2.20 -6.96
C THR A 147 -10.84 -2.08 -7.01
N ALA A 148 -10.25 -1.53 -5.95
CA ALA A 148 -8.81 -1.50 -5.73
C ALA A 148 -8.46 -1.45 -4.24
N MET A 149 -7.34 -2.05 -3.86
CA MET A 149 -6.71 -1.82 -2.57
C MET A 149 -5.80 -0.59 -2.65
N LEU A 150 -6.10 0.42 -1.85
CA LEU A 150 -5.39 1.70 -1.84
C LEU A 150 -4.91 2.07 -0.42
N PRO A 151 -3.79 2.81 -0.30
CA PRO A 151 -3.40 3.46 0.94
C PRO A 151 -4.14 4.78 1.16
N GLU A 152 -4.22 5.26 2.41
CA GLU A 152 -4.53 6.66 2.68
C GLU A 152 -3.39 7.59 2.18
N PRO A 153 -3.72 8.81 1.72
CA PRO A 153 -5.04 9.45 1.71
C PRO A 153 -5.89 9.12 0.47
N LEU A 154 -5.49 8.19 -0.38
CA LEU A 154 -6.18 7.91 -1.65
C LEU A 154 -7.54 7.25 -1.45
N VAL A 155 -7.72 6.48 -0.37
CA VAL A 155 -9.02 5.93 0.03
C VAL A 155 -10.02 7.07 0.23
N SER A 156 -9.65 8.07 1.03
CA SER A 156 -10.47 9.26 1.29
C SER A 156 -10.78 10.06 0.00
N VAL A 157 -9.84 10.13 -0.93
CA VAL A 157 -10.07 10.77 -2.24
C VAL A 157 -11.15 10.04 -3.05
N VAL A 158 -11.17 8.70 -3.03
CA VAL A 158 -12.21 7.92 -3.72
C VAL A 158 -13.56 8.10 -3.06
N GLU A 159 -13.63 8.08 -1.71
CA GLU A 159 -14.87 8.33 -0.96
C GLU A 159 -15.45 9.72 -1.26
N ALA A 160 -14.61 10.75 -1.25
CA ALA A 160 -15.03 12.13 -1.57
C ALA A 160 -15.62 12.28 -2.99
N LYS A 161 -15.33 11.34 -3.88
CA LYS A 161 -15.86 11.28 -5.26
C LYS A 161 -17.04 10.31 -5.42
N GLY A 162 -17.62 9.82 -4.32
CA GLY A 162 -18.77 8.93 -4.34
C GLY A 162 -18.43 7.44 -4.42
N GLY A 163 -17.17 7.08 -4.29
CA GLY A 163 -16.77 5.68 -4.09
C GLY A 163 -17.09 5.18 -2.69
N ARG A 164 -16.88 3.89 -2.44
CA ARG A 164 -17.24 3.24 -1.18
C ARG A 164 -16.07 2.41 -0.65
N VAL A 165 -15.80 2.49 0.64
CA VAL A 165 -14.92 1.53 1.34
C VAL A 165 -15.76 0.34 1.79
N ILE A 166 -15.36 -0.86 1.42
CA ILE A 166 -16.05 -2.10 1.80
C ILE A 166 -15.24 -2.98 2.75
N TRP A 167 -13.96 -2.66 2.94
CA TRP A 167 -13.08 -3.22 3.95
C TRP A 167 -11.94 -2.25 4.24
N ASP A 168 -11.42 -2.27 5.47
CA ASP A 168 -10.21 -1.53 5.87
C ASP A 168 -9.42 -2.30 6.93
N ASP A 169 -8.19 -1.87 7.17
CA ASP A 169 -7.21 -2.53 8.03
C ASP A 169 -7.34 -2.22 9.53
N ARG A 170 -8.38 -1.51 9.98
CA ARG A 170 -8.57 -1.13 11.39
C ARG A 170 -8.77 -2.32 12.34
N GLY A 171 -9.22 -3.45 11.81
CA GLY A 171 -9.37 -4.69 12.57
C GLY A 171 -8.06 -5.43 12.84
N LEU A 172 -7.01 -5.12 12.10
CA LEU A 172 -5.71 -5.79 12.20
C LEU A 172 -4.88 -5.21 13.37
N ASN A 173 -3.82 -5.93 13.73
CA ASN A 173 -2.81 -5.49 14.71
C ASN A 173 -1.41 -5.76 14.15
N GLU A 174 -1.01 -5.00 13.13
CA GLU A 174 0.15 -5.32 12.29
C GLU A 174 0.95 -4.08 11.89
N ALA A 175 2.26 -4.25 11.77
CA ALA A 175 3.14 -3.26 11.17
C ALA A 175 3.08 -3.40 9.64
N LEU A 176 2.80 -2.31 8.94
CA LEU A 176 2.61 -2.31 7.49
C LEU A 176 3.74 -1.62 6.73
N ALA A 177 4.15 -0.45 7.21
CA ALA A 177 5.22 0.30 6.58
C ALA A 177 6.33 0.65 7.58
N VAL A 178 7.55 0.69 7.07
CA VAL A 178 8.76 0.83 7.87
C VAL A 178 9.78 1.76 7.21
N VAL A 179 10.74 2.20 7.99
CA VAL A 179 12.06 2.65 7.50
C VAL A 179 13.05 1.52 7.75
N ALA A 180 13.74 1.12 6.71
CA ALA A 180 14.78 0.10 6.77
C ALA A 180 16.08 0.62 6.15
N LEU A 181 17.21 0.24 6.74
CA LEU A 181 18.55 0.54 6.26
C LEU A 181 19.26 -0.73 5.82
N LYS A 182 20.18 -0.57 4.91
CA LYS A 182 21.06 -1.63 4.40
C LYS A 182 22.17 -1.96 5.41
#